data_4c5780f0ea5ab5110e6c61fc90daefe6
#
_entry.id   4c5780f0ea5ab5110e6c61fc90daefe6
#
_cell.length_a   1.000
_cell.length_b   1.000
_cell.length_c   1.000
_cell.angle_alpha   90.00
_cell.angle_beta   90.00
_cell.angle_gamma   90.00
#
_symmetry.space_group_name_H-M   'P 1'
#
loop_
_entity.id
_entity.type
_entity.pdbx_description
1 polymer ?
#
loop_
_entity_poly.entity_id
_entity_poly.type
_entity_poly.pdbx_seq_one_letter_code
_entity_poly.pdbx_strand_id
1 'polypeptide(L)'
;IAVHMADSVQDNTKVCTRVEGYDFLSAGATPIEEGWRALYREAPKDAQTLPPLREGEERDVRGASIRKKTTRPPARHTDASLLGMMENAGNLVEDEELRARMKASGLGTPATRAAILERLIQVGYVKRQGKTLVSTQKGRDLVRVVPDEIRSAETTGKWERALYTMA
;
A
#
# COMPACT_ATOMS: atom_id res chain seq x y z
N ILE A 1 -25.96 -9.05 8.42
CA ILE A 1 -25.90 -10.30 9.24
C ILE A 1 -24.50 -10.43 9.87
N ALA A 2 -23.39 -10.36 9.10
CA ALA A 2 -22.03 -10.52 9.65
C ALA A 2 -21.70 -9.53 10.79
N VAL A 3 -22.22 -8.30 10.75
CA VAL A 3 -21.99 -7.25 11.76
C VAL A 3 -22.57 -7.60 13.15
N HIS A 4 -23.52 -8.54 13.19
CA HIS A 4 -24.17 -8.98 14.43
C HIS A 4 -23.67 -10.37 14.91
N MET A 5 -22.65 -10.90 14.26
CA MET A 5 -22.02 -12.16 14.66
C MET A 5 -20.81 -11.91 15.56
N ALA A 6 -20.38 -12.96 16.25
CA ALA A 6 -19.15 -12.92 17.04
C ALA A 6 -17.93 -12.58 16.16
N ASP A 7 -16.93 -12.01 16.77
CA ASP A 7 -15.65 -11.69 16.11
C ASP A 7 -14.93 -12.94 15.63
N SER A 8 -14.18 -12.82 14.55
CA SER A 8 -13.28 -13.88 14.11
C SER A 8 -11.92 -13.70 14.80
N VAL A 9 -11.49 -14.72 15.53
CA VAL A 9 -10.21 -14.73 16.25
C VAL A 9 -9.24 -15.67 15.55
N GLN A 10 -8.04 -15.18 15.27
CA GLN A 10 -6.97 -16.01 14.69
C GLN A 10 -5.66 -15.78 15.45
N ASP A 11 -4.87 -16.84 15.58
CA ASP A 11 -3.50 -16.76 16.09
C ASP A 11 -2.54 -16.56 14.92
N ASN A 12 -1.75 -15.50 14.98
CA ASN A 12 -0.73 -15.17 13.98
C ASN A 12 0.65 -15.51 14.53
N THR A 13 1.20 -16.62 14.08
CA THR A 13 2.52 -17.09 14.50
C THR A 13 3.59 -16.66 13.50
N LYS A 14 4.67 -16.04 13.99
CA LYS A 14 5.89 -15.76 13.23
C LYS A 14 7.05 -16.52 13.81
N VAL A 15 7.75 -17.24 12.95
CA VAL A 15 8.89 -18.08 13.35
C VAL A 15 10.12 -17.61 12.56
N CYS A 16 11.22 -17.40 13.28
CA CYS A 16 12.54 -17.16 12.69
C CYS A 16 13.37 -18.43 12.90
N THR A 17 13.71 -19.11 11.81
CA THR A 17 14.57 -20.29 11.85
C THR A 17 15.97 -19.93 11.37
N ARG A 18 17.00 -20.24 12.12
CA ARG A 18 18.40 -19.99 11.75
C ARG A 18 19.06 -21.26 11.25
N VAL A 19 19.63 -21.20 10.04
CA VAL A 19 20.34 -22.32 9.42
C VAL A 19 21.65 -21.80 8.86
N GLU A 20 22.80 -22.33 9.30
CA GLU A 20 24.13 -21.93 8.84
C GLU A 20 24.36 -20.39 8.85
N GLY A 21 23.82 -19.70 9.87
CA GLY A 21 23.92 -18.25 10.02
C GLY A 21 22.94 -17.42 9.22
N TYR A 22 22.06 -18.04 8.43
CA TYR A 22 21.00 -17.37 7.69
C TYR A 22 19.66 -17.47 8.40
N ASP A 23 18.92 -16.38 8.44
CA ASP A 23 17.60 -16.31 9.06
C ASP A 23 16.50 -16.51 8.03
N PHE A 24 15.61 -17.48 8.30
CA PHE A 24 14.44 -17.80 7.48
C PHE A 24 13.19 -17.45 8.27
N LEU A 25 12.37 -16.55 7.72
CA LEU A 25 11.12 -16.11 8.32
C LEU A 25 9.95 -16.93 7.77
N SER A 26 9.20 -17.55 8.67
CA SER A 26 7.95 -18.22 8.37
C SER A 26 6.81 -17.53 9.11
N ALA A 27 5.67 -17.37 8.46
CA ALA A 27 4.48 -16.82 9.06
C ALA A 27 3.29 -17.72 8.78
N GLY A 28 2.45 -17.92 9.78
CA GLY A 28 1.24 -18.69 9.66
C GLY A 28 0.10 -18.06 10.45
N ALA A 29 -1.13 -18.39 10.08
CA ALA A 29 -2.33 -17.96 10.77
C ALA A 29 -3.21 -19.19 11.01
N THR A 30 -3.58 -19.41 12.27
CA THR A 30 -4.49 -20.49 12.66
C THR A 30 -5.79 -19.87 13.18
N PRO A 31 -6.95 -20.14 12.57
CA PRO A 31 -8.21 -19.66 13.09
C PRO A 31 -8.52 -20.37 14.42
N ILE A 32 -8.83 -19.59 15.46
CA ILE A 32 -9.28 -20.06 16.77
C ILE A 32 -10.81 -20.07 16.78
N GLU A 33 -11.41 -18.95 16.37
CA GLU A 33 -12.85 -18.80 16.27
C GLU A 33 -13.19 -18.24 14.89
N GLU A 34 -14.06 -18.91 14.16
CA GLU A 34 -14.45 -18.48 12.81
C GLU A 34 -15.31 -17.21 12.83
N GLY A 35 -16.16 -17.06 13.86
CA GLY A 35 -17.03 -15.90 14.01
C GLY A 35 -17.80 -15.57 12.73
N TRP A 36 -17.82 -14.29 12.33
CA TRP A 36 -18.48 -13.82 11.12
C TRP A 36 -17.93 -14.43 9.82
N ARG A 37 -16.69 -14.96 9.82
CA ARG A 37 -16.07 -15.60 8.63
C ARG A 37 -16.75 -16.89 8.23
N ALA A 38 -17.46 -17.57 9.15
CA ALA A 38 -18.21 -18.77 8.85
C ALA A 38 -19.29 -18.54 7.76
N LEU A 39 -19.73 -17.28 7.56
CA LEU A 39 -20.66 -16.93 6.49
C LEU A 39 -20.00 -16.88 5.09
N TYR A 40 -18.71 -16.60 5.05
CA TYR A 40 -17.93 -16.50 3.82
C TYR A 40 -17.16 -17.80 3.67
N ARG A 41 -17.63 -18.71 2.84
CA ARG A 41 -17.00 -20.04 2.59
C ARG A 41 -15.61 -19.96 1.92
N GLU A 42 -14.98 -18.82 1.94
CA GLU A 42 -13.63 -18.65 1.43
C GLU A 42 -12.61 -18.97 2.54
N ALA A 43 -12.00 -20.15 2.44
CA ALA A 43 -10.75 -20.39 3.15
C ALA A 43 -9.74 -19.31 2.72
N PRO A 44 -9.02 -18.65 3.64
CA PRO A 44 -7.98 -17.69 3.26
C PRO A 44 -6.99 -18.41 2.34
N LYS A 45 -6.86 -17.92 1.12
CA LYS A 45 -6.05 -18.54 0.04
C LYS A 45 -4.59 -18.75 0.41
N ASP A 46 -4.12 -18.11 1.46
CA ASP A 46 -2.73 -18.10 1.92
C ASP A 46 -2.55 -18.44 3.41
N ALA A 47 -3.55 -19.05 4.07
CA ALA A 47 -3.42 -19.49 5.45
C ALA A 47 -2.48 -20.70 5.52
N GLN A 48 -1.19 -20.46 5.63
CA GLN A 48 -0.23 -21.47 5.96
C GLN A 48 -0.32 -21.75 7.48
N THR A 49 -0.84 -22.91 7.85
CA THR A 49 -0.81 -23.35 9.24
C THR A 49 0.58 -23.86 9.57
N LEU A 50 1.23 -23.25 10.54
CA LEU A 50 2.52 -23.72 11.04
C LEU A 50 2.28 -24.83 12.08
N PRO A 51 3.14 -25.85 12.14
CA PRO A 51 3.09 -26.82 13.23
C PRO A 51 3.38 -26.13 14.56
N PRO A 52 2.95 -26.71 15.69
CA PRO A 52 3.32 -26.20 17.01
C PRO A 52 4.83 -26.26 17.17
N LEU A 53 5.44 -25.10 17.45
CA LEU A 53 6.88 -24.93 17.59
C LEU A 53 7.19 -24.27 18.94
N ARG A 54 8.33 -24.60 19.52
CA ARG A 54 8.83 -23.97 20.75
C ARG A 54 10.07 -23.14 20.45
N GLU A 55 10.26 -22.09 21.20
CA GLU A 55 11.48 -21.29 21.11
C GLU A 55 12.69 -22.13 21.50
N GLY A 56 13.76 -22.05 20.69
CA GLY A 56 14.98 -22.86 20.89
C GLY A 56 14.87 -24.31 20.42
N GLU A 57 13.76 -24.71 19.78
CA GLU A 57 13.63 -26.06 19.24
C GLU A 57 14.54 -26.26 18.04
N GLU A 58 15.36 -27.34 18.07
CA GLU A 58 16.23 -27.74 16.95
C GLU A 58 15.54 -28.77 16.06
N ARG A 59 15.68 -28.62 14.76
CA ARG A 59 15.13 -29.53 13.74
C ARG A 59 16.10 -29.77 12.61
N ASP A 60 16.12 -30.99 12.10
CA ASP A 60 16.92 -31.33 10.94
C ASP A 60 16.39 -30.73 9.65
N VAL A 61 17.27 -30.14 8.86
CA VAL A 61 16.95 -29.64 7.50
C VAL A 61 16.86 -30.81 6.54
N ARG A 62 15.67 -31.16 6.08
CA ARG A 62 15.45 -32.27 5.15
C ARG A 62 15.79 -31.94 3.69
N GLY A 63 15.81 -30.65 3.35
CA GLY A 63 16.12 -30.20 2.01
C GLY A 63 16.06 -28.71 1.86
N ALA A 64 16.79 -28.17 0.90
CA ALA A 64 16.76 -26.75 0.54
C ALA A 64 16.62 -26.62 -0.98
N SER A 65 15.83 -25.65 -1.42
CA SER A 65 15.69 -25.34 -2.84
C SER A 65 15.80 -23.84 -3.09
N ILE A 66 16.51 -23.47 -4.15
CA ILE A 66 16.67 -22.08 -4.57
C ILE A 66 15.67 -21.80 -5.69
N ARG A 67 14.75 -20.85 -5.46
CA ARG A 67 13.88 -20.33 -6.51
C ARG A 67 14.41 -18.99 -7.01
N LYS A 68 14.90 -18.96 -8.24
CA LYS A 68 15.22 -17.69 -8.91
C LYS A 68 13.92 -16.99 -9.27
N LYS A 69 13.71 -15.80 -8.73
CA LYS A 69 12.58 -14.94 -9.07
C LYS A 69 13.12 -13.63 -9.61
N THR A 70 12.44 -13.08 -10.61
CA THR A 70 12.71 -11.73 -11.10
C THR A 70 11.70 -10.78 -10.50
N THR A 71 12.15 -9.67 -9.95
CA THR A 71 11.26 -8.61 -9.49
C THR A 71 10.50 -8.04 -10.69
N ARG A 72 9.22 -7.81 -10.50
CA ARG A 72 8.40 -7.13 -11.50
C ARG A 72 8.26 -5.66 -11.11
N PRO A 73 8.26 -4.73 -12.08
CA PRO A 73 7.98 -3.34 -11.79
C PRO A 73 6.57 -3.21 -11.19
N PRO A 74 6.32 -2.18 -10.37
CA PRO A 74 4.99 -1.91 -9.84
C PRO A 74 3.94 -1.83 -10.97
N ALA A 75 2.72 -2.26 -10.68
CA ALA A 75 1.63 -2.13 -11.63
C ALA A 75 1.35 -0.65 -11.93
N ARG A 76 0.94 -0.36 -13.16
CA ARG A 76 0.50 0.99 -13.54
C ARG A 76 -0.74 1.37 -12.73
N HIS A 77 -0.86 2.66 -12.43
CA HIS A 77 -2.03 3.17 -11.71
C HIS A 77 -3.30 3.06 -12.54
N THR A 78 -4.38 2.71 -11.88
CA THR A 78 -5.75 2.89 -12.35
C THR A 78 -6.30 4.20 -11.79
N ASP A 79 -7.47 4.65 -12.28
CA ASP A 79 -8.16 5.81 -11.70
C ASP A 79 -8.33 5.66 -10.19
N ALA A 80 -8.82 4.51 -9.73
CA ALA A 80 -9.02 4.22 -8.31
C ALA A 80 -7.71 4.24 -7.49
N SER A 81 -6.65 3.61 -8.01
CA SER A 81 -5.37 3.57 -7.29
C SER A 81 -4.68 4.94 -7.24
N LEU A 82 -4.84 5.78 -8.28
CA LEU A 82 -4.30 7.13 -8.26
C LEU A 82 -5.08 8.05 -7.31
N LEU A 83 -6.41 7.96 -7.29
CA LEU A 83 -7.23 8.67 -6.30
C LEU A 83 -6.85 8.28 -4.86
N GLY A 84 -6.64 6.99 -4.61
CA GLY A 84 -6.16 6.51 -3.31
C GLY A 84 -4.75 7.02 -2.95
N MET A 85 -3.84 7.16 -3.93
CA MET A 85 -2.54 7.81 -3.71
C MET A 85 -2.67 9.29 -3.40
N MET A 86 -3.56 10.03 -4.07
CA MET A 86 -3.83 11.43 -3.77
C MET A 86 -4.36 11.59 -2.35
N GLU A 87 -5.25 10.69 -1.92
CA GLU A 87 -5.76 10.66 -0.55
C GLU A 87 -4.67 10.39 0.48
N ASN A 88 -3.78 9.45 0.20
CA ASN A 88 -2.70 9.04 1.08
C ASN A 88 -1.35 9.70 0.71
N ALA A 89 -1.37 10.90 0.13
CA ALA A 89 -0.17 11.57 -0.36
C ALA A 89 0.87 11.87 0.74
N GLY A 90 0.45 11.91 2.01
CA GLY A 90 1.36 11.98 3.14
C GLY A 90 2.40 10.85 3.18
N ASN A 91 2.11 9.68 2.61
CA ASN A 91 3.08 8.59 2.54
C ASN A 91 4.26 8.86 1.59
N LEU A 92 4.15 9.89 0.74
CA LEU A 92 5.21 10.33 -0.18
C LEU A 92 6.13 11.40 0.45
N VAL A 93 5.83 11.84 1.65
CA VAL A 93 6.56 12.91 2.35
C VAL A 93 7.46 12.29 3.40
N GLU A 94 8.74 12.66 3.41
CA GLU A 94 9.73 12.14 4.36
C GLU A 94 9.60 12.80 5.74
N ASP A 95 9.31 14.11 5.77
CA ASP A 95 9.10 14.87 7.02
C ASP A 95 7.86 14.38 7.76
N GLU A 96 8.02 13.98 9.01
CA GLU A 96 6.98 13.32 9.79
C GLU A 96 5.84 14.27 10.19
N GLU A 97 6.15 15.55 10.44
CA GLU A 97 5.13 16.55 10.76
C GLU A 97 4.26 16.87 9.52
N LEU A 98 4.91 17.09 8.37
CA LEU A 98 4.20 17.30 7.10
C LEU A 98 3.42 16.05 6.69
N ARG A 99 3.99 14.86 6.91
CA ARG A 99 3.31 13.58 6.67
C ARG A 99 2.03 13.45 7.48
N ALA A 100 2.05 13.76 8.77
CA ALA A 100 0.88 13.69 9.63
C ALA A 100 -0.24 14.63 9.15
N ARG A 101 0.12 15.85 8.73
CA ARG A 101 -0.84 16.82 8.19
C ARG A 101 -1.40 16.38 6.83
N MET A 102 -0.56 15.93 5.92
CA MET A 102 -0.99 15.44 4.62
C MET A 102 -1.78 14.13 4.69
N LYS A 103 -1.66 13.34 5.76
CA LYS A 103 -2.56 12.21 6.02
C LYS A 103 -4.00 12.65 6.28
N ALA A 104 -4.20 13.83 6.85
CA ALA A 104 -5.52 14.36 7.12
C ALA A 104 -6.19 15.00 5.88
N SER A 105 -5.41 15.68 5.02
CA SER A 105 -5.94 16.44 3.87
C SER A 105 -5.71 15.74 2.52
N GLY A 106 -4.56 15.09 2.32
CA GLY A 106 -4.15 14.53 1.03
C GLY A 106 -3.83 15.61 0.00
N LEU A 107 -3.78 15.22 -1.28
CA LEU A 107 -3.68 16.12 -2.43
C LEU A 107 -5.08 16.37 -2.99
N GLY A 108 -5.57 17.60 -2.91
CA GLY A 108 -6.93 17.98 -3.29
C GLY A 108 -7.98 17.42 -2.32
N THR A 109 -9.17 17.97 -2.38
CA THR A 109 -10.31 17.48 -1.57
C THR A 109 -10.97 16.25 -2.22
N PRO A 110 -11.70 15.41 -1.48
CA PRO A 110 -12.46 14.30 -2.06
C PRO A 110 -13.33 14.71 -3.24
N ALA A 111 -13.96 15.89 -3.16
CA ALA A 111 -14.83 16.43 -4.23
C ALA A 111 -14.06 16.84 -5.49
N THR A 112 -12.80 17.24 -5.38
CA THR A 112 -12.02 17.79 -6.51
C THR A 112 -11.10 16.81 -7.18
N ARG A 113 -10.67 15.74 -6.49
CA ARG A 113 -9.67 14.77 -6.99
C ARG A 113 -10.07 14.16 -8.33
N ALA A 114 -11.32 13.72 -8.47
CA ALA A 114 -11.80 13.12 -9.72
C ALA A 114 -11.80 14.15 -10.87
N ALA A 115 -12.23 15.37 -10.60
CA ALA A 115 -12.23 16.45 -11.59
C ALA A 115 -10.81 16.84 -12.04
N ILE A 116 -9.84 16.84 -11.13
CA ILE A 116 -8.43 17.07 -11.46
C ILE A 116 -7.91 15.97 -12.41
N LEU A 117 -8.19 14.71 -12.12
CA LEU A 117 -7.78 13.59 -12.97
C LEU A 117 -8.40 13.68 -14.36
N GLU A 118 -9.71 13.93 -14.46
CA GLU A 118 -10.39 14.14 -15.74
C GLU A 118 -9.79 15.33 -16.52
N ARG A 119 -9.45 16.41 -15.83
CA ARG A 119 -8.81 17.56 -16.46
C ARG A 119 -7.45 17.22 -17.05
N LEU A 120 -6.62 16.44 -16.33
CA LEU A 120 -5.32 15.98 -16.84
C LEU A 120 -5.47 15.12 -18.11
N ILE A 121 -6.53 14.32 -18.18
CA ILE A 121 -6.84 13.50 -19.36
C ILE A 121 -7.34 14.37 -20.51
N GLN A 122 -8.26 15.31 -20.27
CA GLN A 122 -8.79 16.23 -21.29
C GLN A 122 -7.70 17.08 -21.92
N VAL A 123 -6.76 17.59 -21.11
CA VAL A 123 -5.62 18.39 -21.61
C VAL A 123 -4.58 17.52 -22.32
N GLY A 124 -4.65 16.21 -22.15
CA GLY A 124 -3.77 15.24 -22.80
C GLY A 124 -2.44 15.06 -22.11
N TYR A 125 -2.30 15.36 -20.81
CA TYR A 125 -1.11 15.06 -20.02
C TYR A 125 -1.05 13.59 -19.60
N VAL A 126 -2.22 12.97 -19.40
CA VAL A 126 -2.42 11.57 -19.08
C VAL A 126 -3.40 10.98 -20.07
N LYS A 127 -3.29 9.71 -20.40
CA LYS A 127 -4.26 8.96 -21.19
C LYS A 127 -4.65 7.65 -20.49
N ARG A 128 -5.88 7.22 -20.68
CA ARG A 128 -6.32 5.87 -20.29
C ARG A 128 -5.88 4.86 -21.33
N GLN A 129 -5.29 3.77 -20.88
CA GLN A 129 -4.94 2.60 -21.69
C GLN A 129 -5.59 1.36 -21.05
N GLY A 130 -6.78 1.00 -21.54
CA GLY A 130 -7.64 0.04 -20.85
C GLY A 130 -8.05 0.59 -19.48
N LYS A 131 -7.76 -0.16 -18.41
CA LYS A 131 -8.04 0.24 -17.02
C LYS A 131 -6.91 1.06 -16.38
N THR A 132 -5.80 1.27 -17.07
CA THR A 132 -4.61 1.91 -16.50
C THR A 132 -4.39 3.32 -17.06
N LEU A 133 -3.74 4.16 -16.26
CA LEU A 133 -3.34 5.50 -16.60
C LEU A 133 -1.87 5.52 -17.07
N VAL A 134 -1.61 6.25 -18.14
CA VAL A 134 -0.27 6.38 -18.72
C VAL A 134 0.02 7.86 -18.99
N SER A 135 1.17 8.36 -18.52
CA SER A 135 1.62 9.70 -18.86
C SER A 135 1.93 9.81 -20.36
N THR A 136 1.52 10.91 -20.97
CA THR A 136 1.88 11.23 -22.37
C THR A 136 3.24 11.91 -22.45
N GLN A 137 3.78 12.06 -23.65
CA GLN A 137 5.01 12.85 -23.83
C GLN A 137 4.82 14.28 -23.35
N LYS A 138 3.69 14.91 -23.73
CA LYS A 138 3.30 16.26 -23.30
C LYS A 138 3.28 16.41 -21.77
N GLY A 139 2.74 15.41 -21.05
CA GLY A 139 2.72 15.41 -19.60
C GLY A 139 4.12 15.29 -18.98
N ARG A 140 4.98 14.44 -19.55
CA ARG A 140 6.37 14.30 -19.09
C ARG A 140 7.19 15.57 -19.34
N ASP A 141 6.99 16.22 -20.48
CA ASP A 141 7.70 17.45 -20.81
C ASP A 141 7.28 18.61 -19.90
N LEU A 142 5.97 18.70 -19.57
CA LEU A 142 5.49 19.65 -18.57
C LEU A 142 6.21 19.47 -17.23
N VAL A 143 6.25 18.23 -16.71
CA VAL A 143 6.89 17.94 -15.42
C VAL A 143 8.39 18.26 -15.43
N ARG A 144 9.09 18.18 -16.58
CA ARG A 144 10.50 18.54 -16.71
C ARG A 144 10.76 20.04 -16.65
N VAL A 145 9.81 20.83 -17.13
CA VAL A 145 9.93 22.32 -17.18
C VAL A 145 9.49 22.95 -15.85
N VAL A 146 8.57 22.31 -15.14
CA VAL A 146 8.07 22.82 -13.85
C VAL A 146 9.17 22.70 -12.79
N PRO A 147 9.44 23.78 -12.00
CA PRO A 147 10.39 23.75 -10.89
C PRO A 147 10.08 22.65 -9.86
N ASP A 148 11.13 22.14 -9.22
CA ASP A 148 11.04 21.03 -8.26
C ASP A 148 10.10 21.35 -7.09
N GLU A 149 10.12 22.59 -6.66
CA GLU A 149 9.26 23.07 -5.57
C GLU A 149 7.77 22.90 -5.88
N ILE A 150 7.33 23.07 -7.13
CA ILE A 150 5.91 22.97 -7.50
C ILE A 150 5.49 21.52 -7.75
N ARG A 151 6.40 20.65 -8.16
CA ARG A 151 6.10 19.25 -8.44
C ARG A 151 6.23 18.32 -7.22
N SER A 152 6.62 18.87 -6.07
CA SER A 152 6.75 18.11 -4.83
C SER A 152 5.45 18.10 -4.02
N ALA A 153 5.06 16.94 -3.51
CA ALA A 153 3.96 16.83 -2.56
C ALA A 153 4.23 17.58 -1.24
N GLU A 154 5.52 17.69 -0.86
CA GLU A 154 5.94 18.43 0.34
C GLU A 154 5.59 19.91 0.26
N THR A 155 5.67 20.51 -0.91
CA THR A 155 5.32 21.93 -1.09
C THR A 155 3.87 22.19 -0.78
N THR A 156 2.96 21.30 -1.21
CA THR A 156 1.55 21.37 -0.82
C THR A 156 1.40 21.27 0.69
N GLY A 157 2.10 20.35 1.35
CA GLY A 157 2.09 20.24 2.81
C GLY A 157 2.62 21.48 3.51
N LYS A 158 3.67 22.13 2.97
CA LYS A 158 4.21 23.41 3.50
C LYS A 158 3.20 24.55 3.36
N TRP A 159 2.51 24.63 2.24
CA TRP A 159 1.46 25.65 2.02
C TRP A 159 0.26 25.43 2.95
N GLU A 160 -0.23 24.22 3.08
CA GLU A 160 -1.30 23.88 4.02
C GLU A 160 -0.91 24.23 5.47
N ARG A 161 0.35 23.98 5.85
CA ARG A 161 0.87 24.37 7.16
C ARG A 161 0.88 25.89 7.34
N ALA A 162 1.34 26.63 6.35
CA ALA A 162 1.39 28.10 6.40
C ALA A 162 -0.01 28.70 6.51
N LEU A 163 -0.98 28.20 5.73
CA LEU A 163 -2.37 28.64 5.79
C LEU A 163 -3.01 28.38 7.17
N TYR A 164 -2.74 27.20 7.74
CA TYR A 164 -3.25 26.85 9.08
C TYR A 164 -2.69 27.75 10.19
N THR A 165 -1.44 28.22 10.05
CA THR A 165 -0.80 29.08 11.05
C THR A 165 -1.29 30.55 10.98
N MET A 166 -1.92 30.94 9.85
CA MET A 166 -2.48 32.27 9.63
C MET A 166 -3.96 32.39 10.01
N ALA A 167 -4.62 31.26 10.24
CA ALA A 167 -6.04 31.20 10.64
C ALA A 167 -6.20 31.11 12.16
#